data_41b811d941f6a0b6d15fe3fd9b58c15d
#
_entry.id   41b811d941f6a0b6d15fe3fd9b58c15d
#
_cell.length_a   1.000
_cell.length_b   1.000
_cell.length_c   1.000
_cell.angle_alpha   90.00
_cell.angle_beta   90.00
_cell.angle_gamma   90.00
#
_symmetry.space_group_name_H-M   'P 1'
#
loop_
_entity.id
_entity.type
_entity.pdbx_description
1 polymer ?
#
loop_
_entity_poly.entity_id
_entity_poly.type
_entity_poly.pdbx_seq_one_letter_code
_entity_poly.pdbx_strand_id
1 'polypeptide(L)'
;MTQAADIIVVGGGLAGSAAAIALARRGLHIIHLAPTAPPDRRTSALMMPSVEFLCETGLINDPNAIGHPLTAIRIIDATPRLIRAPETLFEAKEAGSSAFGWNFANSALLSQFQIATPAEGLTIRNDTVTGYRREGDLGVLTLSDGQDLAAPLIVGADGKKSLIRTAAGIKAHEHQFSEAALVCDLELQRSIGETSVEFHYPHGPFTLVPAGGNRANLVWIDEEPKLKQLQAAGPEALLSAVSDRSQRLFGAVTLASPSFVFPLSTLTVEAAGKCGVALVGESAHAFPPIGAQGLNLGLRDVADLLTSVEAADRSQPDWGQKVSEAYARNRAPDLARTGTMVDALFRSLLAEMLPGQALRAGGLWALKLLPPLRRQAFGLGMGRR
;
A
#
# COMPACT_ATOMS: atom_id res chain seq x y z
N MET A 1 12.11 -30.77 -15.88
CA MET A 1 10.64 -30.55 -15.76
C MET A 1 10.10 -29.83 -16.97
N THR A 2 8.82 -30.05 -17.30
CA THR A 2 8.16 -29.32 -18.38
C THR A 2 7.68 -27.97 -17.80
N GLN A 3 7.93 -26.89 -18.55
CA GLN A 3 7.43 -25.55 -18.21
C GLN A 3 5.89 -25.57 -18.18
N ALA A 4 5.28 -25.10 -17.09
CA ALA A 4 3.83 -25.07 -16.90
C ALA A 4 3.20 -23.76 -17.38
N ALA A 5 3.95 -22.64 -17.31
CA ALA A 5 3.53 -21.29 -17.70
C ALA A 5 4.75 -20.44 -18.04
N ASP A 6 4.53 -19.26 -18.61
CA ASP A 6 5.59 -18.25 -18.77
C ASP A 6 5.98 -17.67 -17.42
N ILE A 7 4.96 -17.36 -16.61
CA ILE A 7 5.14 -16.78 -15.26
C ILE A 7 4.16 -17.43 -14.29
N ILE A 8 4.60 -17.71 -13.07
CA ILE A 8 3.71 -18.09 -11.97
C ILE A 8 3.70 -16.97 -10.96
N VAL A 9 2.50 -16.47 -10.62
CA VAL A 9 2.28 -15.44 -9.59
C VAL A 9 1.75 -16.13 -8.33
N VAL A 10 2.42 -15.93 -7.21
CA VAL A 10 2.07 -16.52 -5.90
C VAL A 10 1.52 -15.46 -4.97
N GLY A 11 0.23 -15.57 -4.64
CA GLY A 11 -0.47 -14.70 -3.70
C GLY A 11 -1.68 -13.99 -4.30
N GLY A 12 -2.86 -14.20 -3.67
CA GLY A 12 -4.17 -13.69 -4.11
C GLY A 12 -4.53 -12.28 -3.64
N GLY A 13 -3.57 -11.52 -3.08
CA GLY A 13 -3.77 -10.14 -2.68
C GLY A 13 -3.84 -9.17 -3.88
N LEU A 14 -4.13 -7.89 -3.61
CA LEU A 14 -4.31 -6.87 -4.67
C LEU A 14 -3.10 -6.74 -5.59
N ALA A 15 -1.88 -6.72 -5.05
CA ALA A 15 -0.67 -6.61 -5.87
C ALA A 15 -0.45 -7.85 -6.74
N GLY A 16 -0.66 -9.07 -6.20
CA GLY A 16 -0.55 -10.31 -6.95
C GLY A 16 -1.61 -10.44 -8.05
N SER A 17 -2.86 -10.11 -7.73
CA SER A 17 -3.95 -10.11 -8.71
C SER A 17 -3.72 -9.08 -9.82
N ALA A 18 -3.27 -7.87 -9.47
CA ALA A 18 -2.92 -6.85 -10.45
C ALA A 18 -1.77 -7.31 -11.36
N ALA A 19 -0.71 -7.92 -10.80
CA ALA A 19 0.40 -8.45 -11.58
C ALA A 19 -0.05 -9.57 -12.52
N ALA A 20 -0.81 -10.55 -12.03
CA ALA A 20 -1.27 -11.69 -12.82
C ALA A 20 -2.13 -11.24 -14.02
N ILE A 21 -3.11 -10.35 -13.78
CA ILE A 21 -4.01 -9.87 -14.81
C ILE A 21 -3.27 -8.99 -15.83
N ALA A 22 -2.45 -8.06 -15.35
CA ALA A 22 -1.73 -7.14 -16.23
C ALA A 22 -0.70 -7.87 -17.10
N LEU A 23 -0.02 -8.90 -16.61
CA LEU A 23 0.89 -9.74 -17.37
C LEU A 23 0.15 -10.60 -18.39
N ALA A 24 -0.97 -11.21 -18.01
CA ALA A 24 -1.79 -12.01 -18.94
C ALA A 24 -2.31 -11.16 -20.12
N ARG A 25 -2.68 -9.92 -19.88
CA ARG A 25 -3.10 -8.96 -20.92
C ARG A 25 -1.99 -8.59 -21.92
N ARG A 26 -0.71 -8.91 -21.60
CA ARG A 26 0.44 -8.80 -22.51
C ARG A 26 0.69 -10.08 -23.32
N GLY A 27 -0.29 -10.98 -23.33
CA GLY A 27 -0.24 -12.23 -24.11
C GLY A 27 0.67 -13.29 -23.51
N LEU A 28 0.91 -13.25 -22.20
CA LEU A 28 1.67 -14.25 -21.47
C LEU A 28 0.76 -15.32 -20.88
N HIS A 29 1.24 -16.55 -20.83
CA HIS A 29 0.57 -17.63 -20.10
C HIS A 29 0.93 -17.56 -18.62
N ILE A 30 -0.04 -17.18 -17.81
CA ILE A 30 0.13 -16.95 -16.35
C ILE A 30 -0.63 -18.01 -15.56
N ILE A 31 0.02 -18.61 -14.58
CA ILE A 31 -0.64 -19.34 -13.49
C ILE A 31 -0.63 -18.44 -12.25
N HIS A 32 -1.82 -18.11 -11.74
CA HIS A 32 -1.98 -17.33 -10.51
C HIS A 32 -2.43 -18.24 -9.37
N LEU A 33 -1.52 -18.48 -8.41
CA LEU A 33 -1.78 -19.26 -7.21
C LEU A 33 -2.35 -18.32 -6.14
N ALA A 34 -3.67 -18.36 -5.99
CA ALA A 34 -4.44 -17.45 -5.15
C ALA A 34 -5.30 -18.26 -4.16
N PRO A 35 -4.73 -18.77 -3.05
CA PRO A 35 -5.49 -19.50 -2.05
C PRO A 35 -6.60 -18.63 -1.46
N THR A 36 -7.75 -19.25 -1.19
CA THR A 36 -8.89 -18.55 -0.59
C THR A 36 -8.49 -17.98 0.78
N ALA A 37 -8.69 -16.69 0.93
CA ALA A 37 -8.40 -15.95 2.15
C ALA A 37 -9.67 -15.24 2.67
N PRO A 38 -9.74 -14.92 3.97
CA PRO A 38 -10.80 -14.07 4.49
C PRO A 38 -10.85 -12.72 3.75
N PRO A 39 -12.04 -12.13 3.60
CA PRO A 39 -12.18 -10.83 2.94
C PRO A 39 -11.31 -9.77 3.60
N ASP A 40 -10.52 -9.05 2.80
CA ASP A 40 -9.74 -7.90 3.27
C ASP A 40 -10.68 -6.71 3.51
N ARG A 41 -10.87 -6.36 4.77
CA ARG A 41 -11.73 -5.26 5.22
C ARG A 41 -11.01 -3.91 5.28
N ARG A 42 -9.73 -3.88 4.92
CA ARG A 42 -8.96 -2.64 4.87
C ARG A 42 -9.39 -1.79 3.69
N THR A 43 -9.02 -0.53 3.75
CA THR A 43 -9.14 0.44 2.65
C THR A 43 -7.77 0.89 2.21
N SER A 44 -7.67 1.32 0.97
CA SER A 44 -6.45 1.85 0.39
C SER A 44 -6.71 3.18 -0.29
N ALA A 45 -6.03 4.22 0.18
CA ALA A 45 -5.96 5.48 -0.54
C ALA A 45 -4.92 5.33 -1.66
N LEU A 46 -5.37 5.31 -2.91
CA LEU A 46 -4.51 5.23 -4.08
C LEU A 46 -4.31 6.62 -4.66
N MET A 47 -3.06 7.03 -4.80
CA MET A 47 -2.69 8.29 -5.43
C MET A 47 -2.91 8.24 -6.95
N MET A 48 -3.05 9.40 -7.58
CA MET A 48 -3.36 9.51 -9.01
C MET A 48 -2.54 8.59 -9.91
N PRO A 49 -1.19 8.49 -9.79
CA PRO A 49 -0.42 7.60 -10.68
C PRO A 49 -0.81 6.12 -10.56
N SER A 50 -1.22 5.67 -9.36
CA SER A 50 -1.71 4.31 -9.16
C SER A 50 -3.10 4.10 -9.75
N VAL A 51 -3.98 5.09 -9.63
CA VAL A 51 -5.32 5.05 -10.23
C VAL A 51 -5.22 5.05 -11.76
N GLU A 52 -4.38 5.93 -12.31
CA GLU A 52 -4.10 5.97 -13.75
C GLU A 52 -3.58 4.62 -14.26
N PHE A 53 -2.61 4.02 -13.57
CA PHE A 53 -2.10 2.68 -13.89
C PHE A 53 -3.21 1.61 -13.90
N LEU A 54 -4.10 1.62 -12.89
CA LEU A 54 -5.22 0.67 -12.84
C LEU A 54 -6.21 0.87 -14.00
N CYS A 55 -6.47 2.12 -14.40
CA CYS A 55 -7.32 2.44 -15.56
C CYS A 55 -6.64 2.03 -16.88
N GLU A 56 -5.38 2.41 -17.09
CA GLU A 56 -4.61 2.11 -18.30
C GLU A 56 -4.44 0.60 -18.51
N THR A 57 -4.24 -0.15 -17.45
CA THR A 57 -4.19 -1.62 -17.50
C THR A 57 -5.57 -2.26 -17.56
N GLY A 58 -6.66 -1.45 -17.47
CA GLY A 58 -8.04 -1.91 -17.50
C GLY A 58 -8.44 -2.76 -16.28
N LEU A 59 -7.69 -2.67 -15.18
CA LEU A 59 -8.03 -3.32 -13.91
C LEU A 59 -9.25 -2.67 -13.23
N ILE A 60 -9.45 -1.37 -13.48
CA ILE A 60 -10.68 -0.65 -13.16
C ILE A 60 -11.11 0.19 -14.36
N ASN A 61 -12.40 0.42 -14.53
CA ASN A 61 -12.93 1.25 -15.63
C ASN A 61 -13.21 2.68 -15.16
N ASP A 62 -13.85 2.83 -14.01
CA ASP A 62 -14.20 4.12 -13.42
C ASP A 62 -13.91 4.07 -11.91
N PRO A 63 -12.95 4.87 -11.43
CA PRO A 63 -12.63 4.92 -10.02
C PRO A 63 -13.79 5.42 -9.15
N ASN A 64 -14.69 6.26 -9.70
CA ASN A 64 -15.83 6.79 -8.95
C ASN A 64 -16.92 5.74 -8.70
N ALA A 65 -16.97 4.69 -9.51
CA ALA A 65 -17.94 3.61 -9.34
C ALA A 65 -17.66 2.74 -8.09
N ILE A 66 -16.40 2.72 -7.62
CA ILE A 66 -15.96 1.79 -6.55
C ILE A 66 -15.17 2.46 -5.43
N GLY A 67 -14.87 3.74 -5.56
CA GLY A 67 -14.07 4.51 -4.59
C GLY A 67 -14.57 5.93 -4.43
N HIS A 68 -13.92 6.65 -3.52
CA HIS A 68 -14.27 8.03 -3.19
C HIS A 68 -13.07 8.93 -3.41
N PRO A 69 -13.23 10.05 -4.15
CA PRO A 69 -12.12 10.95 -4.46
C PRO A 69 -11.58 11.63 -3.20
N LEU A 70 -10.28 11.91 -3.23
CA LEU A 70 -9.55 12.68 -2.23
C LEU A 70 -9.11 13.99 -2.88
N THR A 71 -9.94 15.02 -2.76
CA THR A 71 -9.71 16.33 -3.41
C THR A 71 -8.94 17.29 -2.52
N ALA A 72 -8.94 17.04 -1.20
CA ALA A 72 -8.20 17.85 -0.25
C ALA A 72 -7.62 17.03 0.89
N ILE A 73 -6.55 17.55 1.50
CA ILE A 73 -5.92 17.03 2.72
C ILE A 73 -5.81 18.19 3.71
N ARG A 74 -6.43 18.01 4.88
CA ARG A 74 -6.40 18.96 5.98
C ARG A 74 -5.52 18.43 7.12
N ILE A 75 -4.45 19.14 7.43
CA ILE A 75 -3.51 18.78 8.49
C ILE A 75 -3.72 19.73 9.67
N ILE A 76 -3.92 19.15 10.87
CA ILE A 76 -4.16 19.85 12.12
C ILE A 76 -3.08 19.42 13.12
N ASP A 77 -2.26 20.34 13.58
CA ASP A 77 -1.34 20.08 14.70
C ASP A 77 -2.13 20.09 16.02
N ALA A 78 -2.46 18.91 16.51
CA ALA A 78 -3.19 18.69 17.76
C ALA A 78 -2.27 18.38 18.94
N THR A 79 -0.97 18.68 18.84
CA THR A 79 -0.02 18.48 19.93
C THR A 79 -0.26 19.49 21.06
N PRO A 80 -0.02 19.13 22.34
CA PRO A 80 -0.13 20.05 23.49
C PRO A 80 1.08 20.98 23.60
N ARG A 81 1.68 21.40 22.49
CA ARG A 81 2.94 22.16 22.45
C ARG A 81 2.67 23.67 22.33
N LEU A 82 3.62 24.49 22.83
CA LEU A 82 3.56 25.95 22.72
C LEU A 82 3.69 26.42 21.27
N ILE A 83 4.59 25.76 20.48
CA ILE A 83 4.80 26.06 19.06
C ILE A 83 4.08 24.99 18.28
N ARG A 84 2.97 25.37 17.65
CA ARG A 84 2.18 24.49 16.77
C ARG A 84 2.37 24.90 15.32
N ALA A 85 2.31 23.90 14.43
CA ALA A 85 2.17 24.16 13.03
C ALA A 85 0.79 24.78 12.73
N PRO A 86 0.68 25.67 11.74
CA PRO A 86 -0.62 26.20 11.35
C PRO A 86 -1.47 25.08 10.74
N GLU A 87 -2.76 25.13 11.01
CA GLU A 87 -3.69 24.32 10.24
C GLU A 87 -3.50 24.60 8.74
N THR A 88 -3.33 23.53 7.98
CA THR A 88 -3.01 23.64 6.57
C THR A 88 -3.96 22.76 5.75
N LEU A 89 -4.63 23.38 4.79
CA LEU A 89 -5.45 22.71 3.79
C LEU A 89 -4.65 22.65 2.50
N PHE A 90 -4.51 21.45 1.95
CA PHE A 90 -3.94 21.19 0.62
C PHE A 90 -5.08 20.77 -0.30
N GLU A 91 -5.21 21.42 -1.43
CA GLU A 91 -6.23 21.10 -2.43
C GLU A 91 -5.58 20.59 -3.72
N ALA A 92 -6.13 19.51 -4.29
CA ALA A 92 -5.58 18.88 -5.51
C ALA A 92 -5.51 19.85 -6.69
N LYS A 93 -6.47 20.78 -6.78
CA LYS A 93 -6.49 21.83 -7.82
C LYS A 93 -5.25 22.72 -7.81
N GLU A 94 -4.58 22.89 -6.66
CA GLU A 94 -3.34 23.66 -6.56
C GLU A 94 -2.17 22.98 -7.28
N ALA A 95 -2.24 21.65 -7.41
CA ALA A 95 -1.31 20.83 -8.18
C ALA A 95 -1.76 20.61 -9.64
N GLY A 96 -2.87 21.25 -10.06
CA GLY A 96 -3.45 21.08 -11.39
C GLY A 96 -4.15 19.74 -11.60
N SER A 97 -4.58 19.06 -10.51
CA SER A 97 -5.29 17.79 -10.55
C SER A 97 -6.71 17.94 -10.02
N SER A 98 -7.64 17.12 -10.49
CA SER A 98 -9.01 17.05 -9.96
C SER A 98 -9.08 16.39 -8.58
N ALA A 99 -8.17 15.44 -8.30
CA ALA A 99 -8.03 14.77 -7.02
C ALA A 99 -6.56 14.40 -6.77
N PHE A 100 -6.18 14.17 -5.53
CA PHE A 100 -4.89 13.55 -5.17
C PHE A 100 -4.89 12.05 -5.47
N GLY A 101 -6.06 11.44 -5.41
CA GLY A 101 -6.31 10.01 -5.58
C GLY A 101 -7.72 9.63 -5.16
N TRP A 102 -7.94 8.36 -4.93
CA TRP A 102 -9.21 7.79 -4.47
C TRP A 102 -8.98 6.85 -3.30
N ASN A 103 -9.93 6.84 -2.38
CA ASN A 103 -10.00 5.85 -1.31
C ASN A 103 -10.91 4.70 -1.75
N PHE A 104 -10.40 3.48 -1.72
CA PHE A 104 -11.11 2.27 -2.12
C PHE A 104 -11.20 1.27 -0.96
N ALA A 105 -12.32 0.56 -0.85
CA ALA A 105 -12.34 -0.68 -0.10
C ALA A 105 -11.52 -1.74 -0.86
N ASN A 106 -10.60 -2.45 -0.19
CA ASN A 106 -9.77 -3.47 -0.83
C ASN A 106 -10.60 -4.60 -1.45
N SER A 107 -11.71 -4.96 -0.81
CA SER A 107 -12.67 -5.93 -1.34
C SER A 107 -13.32 -5.46 -2.64
N ALA A 108 -13.64 -4.16 -2.77
CA ALA A 108 -14.20 -3.61 -4.00
C ALA A 108 -13.19 -3.62 -5.15
N LEU A 109 -11.92 -3.26 -4.88
CA LEU A 109 -10.84 -3.38 -5.86
C LEU A 109 -10.66 -4.82 -6.32
N LEU A 110 -10.60 -5.77 -5.38
CA LEU A 110 -10.41 -7.19 -5.72
C LEU A 110 -11.57 -7.73 -6.55
N SER A 111 -12.81 -7.33 -6.25
CA SER A 111 -13.99 -7.68 -7.06
C SER A 111 -13.90 -7.13 -8.49
N GLN A 112 -13.44 -5.88 -8.65
CA GLN A 112 -13.20 -5.31 -9.98
C GLN A 112 -12.10 -6.04 -10.74
N PHE A 113 -11.02 -6.44 -10.07
CA PHE A 113 -9.95 -7.23 -10.68
C PHE A 113 -10.46 -8.60 -11.15
N GLN A 114 -11.37 -9.24 -10.41
CA GLN A 114 -12.02 -10.48 -10.84
C GLN A 114 -12.87 -10.28 -12.10
N ILE A 115 -13.63 -9.19 -12.19
CA ILE A 115 -14.40 -8.81 -13.39
C ILE A 115 -13.46 -8.52 -14.56
N ALA A 116 -12.33 -7.85 -14.29
CA ALA A 116 -11.34 -7.47 -15.29
C ALA A 116 -10.45 -8.64 -15.76
N THR A 117 -10.56 -9.82 -15.14
CA THR A 117 -9.75 -11.00 -15.48
C THR A 117 -9.93 -11.38 -16.96
N PRO A 118 -8.83 -11.48 -17.74
CA PRO A 118 -8.91 -11.89 -19.13
C PRO A 118 -9.35 -13.36 -19.24
N ALA A 119 -10.09 -13.69 -20.30
CA ALA A 119 -10.53 -15.06 -20.56
C ALA A 119 -9.38 -15.98 -21.03
N GLU A 120 -8.35 -15.41 -21.64
CA GLU A 120 -7.20 -16.13 -22.20
C GLU A 120 -5.90 -15.77 -21.47
N GLY A 121 -4.99 -16.72 -21.42
CA GLY A 121 -3.64 -16.55 -20.87
C GLY A 121 -3.54 -16.55 -19.34
N LEU A 122 -4.66 -16.53 -18.60
CA LEU A 122 -4.65 -16.54 -17.13
C LEU A 122 -5.40 -17.76 -16.58
N THR A 123 -4.65 -18.61 -15.86
CA THR A 123 -5.21 -19.72 -15.07
C THR A 123 -5.11 -19.37 -13.59
N ILE A 124 -6.25 -19.22 -12.92
CA ILE A 124 -6.31 -18.99 -11.46
C ILE A 124 -6.50 -20.33 -10.75
N ARG A 125 -5.66 -20.61 -9.76
CA ARG A 125 -5.72 -21.83 -8.96
C ARG A 125 -5.80 -21.50 -7.47
N ASN A 126 -6.67 -22.19 -6.75
CA ASN A 126 -6.81 -22.09 -5.30
C ASN A 126 -5.84 -23.06 -4.60
N ASP A 127 -4.54 -22.93 -4.89
CA ASP A 127 -3.52 -23.78 -4.35
C ASP A 127 -2.55 -22.99 -3.45
N THR A 128 -2.05 -23.68 -2.43
CA THR A 128 -1.05 -23.13 -1.50
C THR A 128 0.33 -23.65 -1.87
N VAL A 129 1.31 -22.75 -1.99
CA VAL A 129 2.71 -23.09 -2.19
C VAL A 129 3.33 -23.47 -0.86
N THR A 130 4.02 -24.61 -0.81
CA THR A 130 4.73 -25.13 0.37
C THR A 130 6.24 -25.10 0.20
N GLY A 131 6.75 -24.97 -1.02
CA GLY A 131 8.17 -24.95 -1.31
C GLY A 131 8.51 -24.24 -2.61
N TYR A 132 9.75 -23.74 -2.69
CA TYR A 132 10.36 -23.20 -3.90
C TYR A 132 11.79 -23.68 -4.01
N ARG A 133 12.19 -24.06 -5.21
CA ARG A 133 13.57 -24.35 -5.59
C ARG A 133 13.87 -23.90 -7.00
N ARG A 134 15.13 -23.77 -7.34
CA ARG A 134 15.56 -23.49 -8.70
C ARG A 134 16.15 -24.74 -9.36
N GLU A 135 15.73 -25.02 -10.59
CA GLU A 135 16.25 -26.10 -11.43
C GLU A 135 16.65 -25.53 -12.82
N GLY A 136 17.94 -25.32 -13.02
CA GLY A 136 18.43 -24.65 -14.24
C GLY A 136 17.87 -23.23 -14.35
N ASP A 137 17.18 -22.94 -15.45
CA ASP A 137 16.57 -21.63 -15.72
C ASP A 137 15.13 -21.52 -15.20
N LEU A 138 14.57 -22.58 -14.57
CA LEU A 138 13.23 -22.62 -14.07
C LEU A 138 13.16 -22.47 -12.55
N GLY A 139 12.23 -21.66 -12.08
CA GLY A 139 11.73 -21.71 -10.71
C GLY A 139 10.68 -22.81 -10.59
N VAL A 140 10.81 -23.69 -9.61
CA VAL A 140 9.90 -24.81 -9.34
C VAL A 140 9.21 -24.57 -8.01
N LEU A 141 7.89 -24.57 -8.03
CA LEU A 141 7.02 -24.44 -6.86
C LEU A 141 6.44 -25.79 -6.53
N THR A 142 6.50 -26.19 -5.26
CA THR A 142 5.81 -27.37 -4.73
C THR A 142 4.51 -26.91 -4.08
N LEU A 143 3.40 -27.50 -4.48
CA LEU A 143 2.06 -27.23 -3.95
C LEU A 143 1.75 -28.11 -2.73
N SER A 144 0.68 -27.77 -2.01
CA SER A 144 0.25 -28.51 -0.82
C SER A 144 -0.20 -29.97 -1.10
N ASP A 145 -0.59 -30.26 -2.34
CA ASP A 145 -0.94 -31.62 -2.81
C ASP A 145 0.29 -32.42 -3.30
N GLY A 146 1.49 -31.83 -3.23
CA GLY A 146 2.75 -32.44 -3.69
C GLY A 146 3.03 -32.25 -5.19
N GLN A 147 2.14 -31.59 -5.94
CA GLN A 147 2.39 -31.29 -7.36
C GLN A 147 3.48 -30.21 -7.47
N ASP A 148 4.33 -30.34 -8.47
CA ASP A 148 5.31 -29.32 -8.84
C ASP A 148 4.86 -28.54 -10.08
N LEU A 149 5.03 -27.23 -10.04
CA LEU A 149 4.83 -26.31 -11.18
C LEU A 149 6.12 -25.55 -11.44
N ALA A 150 6.47 -25.38 -12.72
CA ALA A 150 7.70 -24.72 -13.13
C ALA A 150 7.45 -23.57 -14.10
N ALA A 151 8.18 -22.47 -13.94
CA ALA A 151 8.19 -21.34 -14.87
C ALA A 151 9.56 -20.63 -14.86
N PRO A 152 9.94 -19.95 -15.94
CA PRO A 152 11.15 -19.15 -16.01
C PRO A 152 11.16 -17.98 -15.00
N LEU A 153 9.99 -17.37 -14.72
CA LEU A 153 9.84 -16.28 -13.78
C LEU A 153 8.76 -16.61 -12.74
N ILE A 154 9.12 -16.46 -11.47
CA ILE A 154 8.20 -16.56 -10.33
C ILE A 154 7.99 -15.16 -9.74
N VAL A 155 6.74 -14.74 -9.62
CA VAL A 155 6.37 -13.48 -8.96
C VAL A 155 5.85 -13.78 -7.56
N GLY A 156 6.62 -13.41 -6.55
CA GLY A 156 6.22 -13.54 -5.16
C GLY A 156 5.39 -12.33 -4.72
N ALA A 157 4.11 -12.56 -4.43
CA ALA A 157 3.14 -11.61 -3.89
C ALA A 157 2.45 -12.16 -2.64
N ASP A 158 3.12 -13.06 -1.94
CA ASP A 158 2.65 -13.89 -0.83
C ASP A 158 2.78 -13.20 0.54
N GLY A 159 2.89 -11.87 0.53
CA GLY A 159 2.78 -11.02 1.70
C GLY A 159 4.04 -10.94 2.55
N LYS A 160 3.90 -10.27 3.71
CA LYS A 160 5.03 -9.93 4.58
C LYS A 160 5.85 -11.15 5.03
N LYS A 161 5.23 -12.30 5.24
CA LYS A 161 5.88 -13.57 5.62
C LYS A 161 6.23 -14.44 4.42
N SER A 162 6.56 -13.84 3.28
CA SER A 162 6.79 -14.49 2.00
C SER A 162 7.70 -15.73 2.09
N LEU A 163 7.13 -16.87 1.68
CA LEU A 163 7.86 -18.12 1.48
C LEU A 163 8.80 -17.97 0.28
N ILE A 164 8.31 -17.38 -0.81
CA ILE A 164 9.07 -17.19 -2.05
C ILE A 164 10.34 -16.37 -1.79
N ARG A 165 10.21 -15.24 -1.08
CA ARG A 165 11.37 -14.42 -0.68
C ARG A 165 12.40 -15.23 0.09
N THR A 166 11.95 -15.96 1.12
CA THR A 166 12.83 -16.72 2.01
C THR A 166 13.52 -17.87 1.28
N ALA A 167 12.76 -18.63 0.49
CA ALA A 167 13.30 -19.78 -0.24
C ALA A 167 14.21 -19.37 -1.42
N ALA A 168 14.00 -18.18 -2.01
CA ALA A 168 14.89 -17.60 -3.00
C ALA A 168 16.19 -17.01 -2.39
N GLY A 169 16.34 -17.04 -1.07
CA GLY A 169 17.50 -16.48 -0.37
C GLY A 169 17.62 -14.96 -0.54
N ILE A 170 16.51 -14.26 -0.64
CA ILE A 170 16.44 -12.80 -0.65
C ILE A 170 16.31 -12.33 0.80
N LYS A 171 17.31 -11.61 1.29
CA LYS A 171 17.29 -11.10 2.65
C LYS A 171 16.36 -9.92 2.79
N ALA A 172 15.72 -9.82 3.96
CA ALA A 172 14.86 -8.70 4.34
C ALA A 172 15.33 -8.14 5.68
N HIS A 173 15.22 -6.81 5.79
CA HIS A 173 15.40 -6.09 7.04
C HIS A 173 14.03 -5.71 7.57
N GLU A 174 13.71 -6.16 8.77
CA GLU A 174 12.47 -5.85 9.45
C GLU A 174 12.76 -5.05 10.72
N HIS A 175 11.98 -3.99 10.95
CA HIS A 175 11.99 -3.23 12.19
C HIS A 175 10.56 -3.12 12.71
N GLN A 176 10.36 -3.45 13.99
CA GLN A 176 9.07 -3.29 14.66
C GLN A 176 9.08 -2.01 15.48
N PHE A 177 7.94 -1.31 15.47
CA PHE A 177 7.72 -0.12 16.28
C PHE A 177 6.97 -0.47 17.57
N SER A 178 7.02 0.42 18.55
CA SER A 178 6.20 0.35 19.76
C SER A 178 4.76 0.78 19.54
N GLU A 179 4.51 1.39 18.38
CA GLU A 179 3.21 1.89 17.97
C GLU A 179 2.42 0.83 17.20
N ALA A 180 1.11 1.00 17.21
CA ALA A 180 0.16 0.24 16.41
C ALA A 180 -0.78 1.18 15.67
N ALA A 181 -1.53 0.66 14.70
CA ALA A 181 -2.63 1.35 14.07
C ALA A 181 -3.96 0.72 14.51
N LEU A 182 -4.87 1.52 15.06
CA LEU A 182 -6.28 1.16 15.22
C LEU A 182 -7.02 1.63 13.99
N VAL A 183 -7.75 0.72 13.35
CA VAL A 183 -8.55 1.00 12.16
C VAL A 183 -9.99 0.58 12.38
N CYS A 184 -10.93 1.39 11.91
CA CYS A 184 -12.36 1.07 11.83
C CYS A 184 -13.06 2.04 10.87
N ASP A 185 -14.30 1.72 10.50
CA ASP A 185 -15.16 2.63 9.76
C ASP A 185 -16.08 3.36 10.74
N LEU A 186 -16.28 4.63 10.47
CA LEU A 186 -17.08 5.54 11.26
C LEU A 186 -18.20 6.15 10.41
N GLU A 187 -19.36 6.39 11.05
CA GLU A 187 -20.40 7.28 10.56
C GLU A 187 -20.33 8.57 11.35
N LEU A 188 -20.24 9.71 10.67
CA LEU A 188 -20.07 11.04 11.24
C LEU A 188 -21.37 11.84 11.11
N GLN A 189 -21.74 12.61 12.12
CA GLN A 189 -22.90 13.52 12.01
C GLN A 189 -22.64 14.63 10.98
N ARG A 190 -21.38 15.09 10.88
CA ARG A 190 -20.95 16.10 9.90
C ARG A 190 -19.94 15.47 8.97
N SER A 191 -20.27 15.44 7.68
CA SER A 191 -19.41 14.89 6.64
C SER A 191 -18.06 15.63 6.57
N ILE A 192 -17.00 14.89 6.25
CA ILE A 192 -15.71 15.45 5.85
C ILE A 192 -15.63 15.73 4.34
N GLY A 193 -16.71 15.44 3.58
CA GLY A 193 -16.75 15.56 2.13
C GLY A 193 -15.69 14.68 1.47
N GLU A 194 -14.88 15.27 0.61
CA GLU A 194 -13.77 14.62 -0.08
C GLU A 194 -12.39 14.99 0.52
N THR A 195 -12.40 15.47 1.78
CA THR A 195 -11.21 15.94 2.49
C THR A 195 -10.71 14.88 3.45
N SER A 196 -9.49 14.37 3.25
CA SER A 196 -8.78 13.61 4.29
C SER A 196 -8.38 14.56 5.41
N VAL A 197 -8.73 14.23 6.66
CA VAL A 197 -8.41 15.07 7.82
C VAL A 197 -7.44 14.33 8.72
N GLU A 198 -6.26 14.90 8.91
CA GLU A 198 -5.18 14.32 9.70
C GLU A 198 -4.83 15.21 10.89
N PHE A 199 -4.99 14.66 12.10
CA PHE A 199 -4.57 15.28 13.34
C PHE A 199 -3.22 14.70 13.75
N HIS A 200 -2.22 15.53 13.92
CA HIS A 200 -0.90 15.13 14.41
C HIS A 200 -0.86 15.17 15.93
N TYR A 201 -0.65 14.01 16.54
CA TYR A 201 -0.46 13.83 17.98
C TYR A 201 0.97 13.33 18.28
N PRO A 202 1.43 13.37 19.56
CA PRO A 202 2.81 13.00 19.92
C PRO A 202 3.22 11.57 19.50
N HIS A 203 2.31 10.60 19.58
CA HIS A 203 2.58 9.18 19.28
C HIS A 203 2.11 8.76 17.88
N GLY A 204 1.70 9.69 17.05
CA GLY A 204 1.31 9.41 15.68
C GLY A 204 0.07 10.17 15.21
N PRO A 205 -0.27 10.03 13.93
CA PRO A 205 -1.44 10.67 13.35
C PRO A 205 -2.73 9.95 13.72
N PHE A 206 -3.80 10.75 13.77
CA PHE A 206 -5.18 10.32 13.80
C PHE A 206 -5.82 10.82 12.51
N THR A 207 -6.11 9.93 11.59
CA THR A 207 -6.53 10.27 10.22
C THR A 207 -7.92 9.76 9.93
N LEU A 208 -8.77 10.63 9.42
CA LEU A 208 -10.08 10.30 8.86
C LEU A 208 -10.02 10.44 7.34
N VAL A 209 -10.26 9.34 6.64
CA VAL A 209 -10.24 9.29 5.18
C VAL A 209 -11.66 9.16 4.66
N PRO A 210 -12.12 9.98 3.68
CA PRO A 210 -13.48 9.90 3.14
C PRO A 210 -13.84 8.50 2.61
N ALA A 211 -15.02 8.03 2.98
CA ALA A 211 -15.58 6.74 2.54
C ALA A 211 -17.00 6.88 1.98
N GLY A 212 -17.35 8.09 1.51
CA GLY A 212 -18.63 8.43 0.90
C GLY A 212 -19.70 8.90 1.89
N GLY A 213 -20.46 9.92 1.51
CA GLY A 213 -21.49 10.50 2.34
C GLY A 213 -20.95 10.99 3.69
N ASN A 214 -21.49 10.45 4.77
CA ASN A 214 -21.04 10.73 6.14
C ASN A 214 -20.04 9.70 6.68
N ARG A 215 -19.57 8.76 5.85
CA ARG A 215 -18.63 7.72 6.28
C ARG A 215 -17.18 8.17 6.17
N ALA A 216 -16.38 7.71 7.12
CA ALA A 216 -14.94 7.88 7.12
C ALA A 216 -14.24 6.60 7.60
N ASN A 217 -13.10 6.30 7.01
CA ASN A 217 -12.21 5.27 7.54
C ASN A 217 -11.26 5.94 8.53
N LEU A 218 -11.18 5.42 9.75
CA LEU A 218 -10.22 5.84 10.76
C LEU A 218 -8.94 5.03 10.65
N VAL A 219 -7.81 5.74 10.64
CA VAL A 219 -6.48 5.19 10.91
C VAL A 219 -5.89 5.99 12.06
N TRP A 220 -5.81 5.38 13.23
CA TRP A 220 -5.28 6.01 14.44
C TRP A 220 -3.99 5.31 14.87
N ILE A 221 -2.86 6.01 14.80
CA ILE A 221 -1.58 5.52 15.27
C ILE A 221 -1.32 6.06 16.67
N ASP A 222 -1.01 5.16 17.60
CA ASP A 222 -0.64 5.47 18.99
C ASP A 222 0.14 4.27 19.57
N GLU A 223 0.55 4.32 20.82
CA GLU A 223 1.19 3.21 21.54
C GLU A 223 0.30 1.96 21.53
N GLU A 224 0.88 0.81 21.17
CA GLU A 224 0.14 -0.45 21.01
C GLU A 224 -0.65 -0.85 22.28
N PRO A 225 -0.08 -0.78 23.52
CA PRO A 225 -0.82 -1.14 24.73
C PRO A 225 -2.05 -0.27 24.96
N LYS A 226 -1.95 1.03 24.67
CA LYS A 226 -3.03 1.99 24.80
C LYS A 226 -4.18 1.70 23.83
N LEU A 227 -3.87 1.42 22.58
CA LEU A 227 -4.89 1.11 21.57
C LEU A 227 -5.58 -0.22 21.87
N LYS A 228 -4.84 -1.24 22.33
CA LYS A 228 -5.41 -2.53 22.77
C LYS A 228 -6.32 -2.37 23.99
N GLN A 229 -5.90 -1.57 24.98
CA GLN A 229 -6.72 -1.26 26.14
C GLN A 229 -8.01 -0.55 25.75
N LEU A 230 -7.92 0.43 24.83
CA LEU A 230 -9.08 1.17 24.35
C LEU A 230 -10.05 0.25 23.59
N GLN A 231 -9.54 -0.63 22.73
CA GLN A 231 -10.34 -1.62 22.02
C GLN A 231 -11.05 -2.58 22.99
N ALA A 232 -10.34 -3.05 24.01
CA ALA A 232 -10.89 -3.95 25.05
C ALA A 232 -11.95 -3.29 25.94
N ALA A 233 -11.86 -1.95 26.14
CA ALA A 233 -12.84 -1.18 26.90
C ALA A 233 -14.20 -1.03 26.19
N GLY A 234 -14.28 -1.43 24.93
CA GLY A 234 -15.54 -1.52 24.16
C GLY A 234 -15.88 -0.28 23.34
N PRO A 235 -16.98 -0.38 22.57
CA PRO A 235 -17.37 0.64 21.58
C PRO A 235 -17.57 2.04 22.16
N GLU A 236 -18.19 2.17 23.33
CA GLU A 236 -18.48 3.47 23.94
C GLU A 236 -17.20 4.22 24.33
N ALA A 237 -16.24 3.52 24.94
CA ALA A 237 -14.96 4.10 25.30
C ALA A 237 -14.17 4.53 24.05
N LEU A 238 -14.19 3.70 23.00
CA LEU A 238 -13.55 4.00 21.71
C LEU A 238 -14.18 5.25 21.08
N LEU A 239 -15.51 5.34 21.00
CA LEU A 239 -16.21 6.47 20.41
C LEU A 239 -15.98 7.78 21.18
N SER A 240 -15.94 7.71 22.52
CA SER A 240 -15.59 8.85 23.36
C SER A 240 -14.17 9.36 23.04
N ALA A 241 -13.20 8.43 22.94
CA ALA A 241 -11.81 8.77 22.61
C ALA A 241 -11.68 9.30 21.18
N VAL A 242 -12.39 8.75 20.22
CA VAL A 242 -12.47 9.25 18.83
C VAL A 242 -13.03 10.66 18.78
N SER A 243 -14.11 10.91 19.51
CA SER A 243 -14.73 12.25 19.60
C SER A 243 -13.76 13.28 20.16
N ASP A 244 -13.04 12.94 21.23
CA ASP A 244 -12.07 13.84 21.85
C ASP A 244 -10.84 14.06 20.93
N ARG A 245 -10.32 12.99 20.30
CA ARG A 245 -9.19 13.08 19.34
C ARG A 245 -9.55 13.87 18.09
N SER A 246 -10.77 13.79 17.62
CA SER A 246 -11.25 14.60 16.48
C SER A 246 -11.66 16.03 16.91
N GLN A 247 -11.38 16.41 18.18
CA GLN A 247 -11.74 17.72 18.76
C GLN A 247 -13.24 18.03 18.62
N ARG A 248 -14.08 16.99 18.59
CA ARG A 248 -15.55 17.07 18.44
C ARG A 248 -16.02 17.82 17.17
N LEU A 249 -15.14 17.94 16.15
CA LEU A 249 -15.44 18.70 14.94
C LEU A 249 -16.56 18.09 14.10
N PHE A 250 -16.77 16.78 14.21
CA PHE A 250 -17.69 16.04 13.33
C PHE A 250 -19.04 15.70 13.99
N GLY A 251 -19.29 16.23 15.19
CA GLY A 251 -20.51 15.98 15.95
C GLY A 251 -20.56 14.56 16.52
N ALA A 252 -21.73 13.94 16.57
CA ALA A 252 -21.87 12.57 17.01
C ALA A 252 -21.17 11.62 16.02
N VAL A 253 -20.51 10.59 16.57
CA VAL A 253 -19.78 9.58 15.80
C VAL A 253 -20.27 8.20 16.22
N THR A 254 -20.47 7.30 15.27
CA THR A 254 -20.83 5.90 15.53
C THR A 254 -19.90 4.96 14.75
N LEU A 255 -19.74 3.72 15.26
CA LEU A 255 -18.98 2.69 14.56
C LEU A 255 -19.81 2.10 13.42
N ALA A 256 -19.24 2.06 12.23
CA ALA A 256 -19.81 1.40 11.05
C ALA A 256 -19.15 0.02 10.80
N SER A 257 -18.05 -0.29 11.48
CA SER A 257 -17.39 -1.61 11.45
C SER A 257 -16.75 -1.95 12.81
N PRO A 258 -16.38 -3.22 13.07
CA PRO A 258 -15.50 -3.56 14.17
C PRO A 258 -14.16 -2.84 14.05
N SER A 259 -13.53 -2.56 15.20
CA SER A 259 -12.17 -2.00 15.24
C SER A 259 -11.12 -3.12 15.29
N PHE A 260 -9.98 -2.85 14.64
CA PHE A 260 -8.81 -3.75 14.63
C PHE A 260 -7.56 -2.97 15.01
N VAL A 261 -6.67 -3.62 15.76
CA VAL A 261 -5.36 -3.06 16.13
C VAL A 261 -4.27 -3.89 15.46
N PHE A 262 -3.44 -3.25 14.66
CA PHE A 262 -2.33 -3.87 13.95
C PHE A 262 -0.99 -3.28 14.42
N PRO A 263 -0.02 -4.10 14.88
CA PRO A 263 1.31 -3.62 15.21
C PRO A 263 2.00 -3.06 13.97
N LEU A 264 2.73 -1.96 14.14
CA LEU A 264 3.45 -1.32 13.05
C LEU A 264 4.86 -1.89 12.89
N SER A 265 5.28 -2.02 11.64
CA SER A 265 6.63 -2.44 11.31
C SER A 265 7.01 -1.97 9.91
N THR A 266 8.31 -1.88 9.67
CA THR A 266 8.86 -1.79 8.31
C THR A 266 9.46 -3.12 7.91
N LEU A 267 9.39 -3.42 6.63
CA LEU A 267 10.13 -4.49 5.98
C LEU A 267 10.68 -3.94 4.67
N THR A 268 11.95 -4.17 4.39
CA THR A 268 12.59 -3.85 3.12
C THR A 268 13.51 -4.99 2.72
N VAL A 269 13.58 -5.31 1.43
CA VAL A 269 14.45 -6.35 0.90
C VAL A 269 15.76 -5.76 0.35
N GLU A 270 16.83 -6.54 0.35
CA GLU A 270 18.11 -6.15 -0.28
C GLU A 270 17.97 -5.98 -1.79
N ALA A 271 17.11 -6.81 -2.43
CA ALA A 271 16.80 -6.72 -3.84
C ALA A 271 15.34 -7.20 -4.08
N ALA A 272 14.59 -6.48 -4.90
CA ALA A 272 13.22 -6.86 -5.26
C ALA A 272 13.16 -8.04 -6.26
N GLY A 273 14.30 -8.47 -6.80
CA GLY A 273 14.37 -9.62 -7.71
C GLY A 273 15.73 -10.28 -7.69
N LYS A 274 15.74 -11.61 -7.87
CA LYS A 274 16.96 -12.43 -7.87
C LYS A 274 16.70 -13.78 -8.53
N CYS A 275 17.58 -14.20 -9.42
CA CYS A 275 17.58 -15.57 -9.98
C CYS A 275 16.20 -16.06 -10.46
N GLY A 276 15.49 -15.29 -11.29
CA GLY A 276 14.17 -15.69 -11.81
C GLY A 276 13.02 -15.52 -10.81
N VAL A 277 13.23 -14.82 -9.70
CA VAL A 277 12.19 -14.41 -8.76
C VAL A 277 12.06 -12.90 -8.77
N ALA A 278 10.84 -12.37 -8.86
CA ALA A 278 10.49 -10.96 -8.66
C ALA A 278 9.50 -10.86 -7.51
N LEU A 279 9.75 -9.95 -6.55
CA LEU A 279 8.87 -9.72 -5.40
C LEU A 279 8.05 -8.44 -5.60
N VAL A 280 6.75 -8.50 -5.33
CA VAL A 280 5.85 -7.34 -5.44
C VAL A 280 5.04 -7.14 -4.16
N GLY A 281 4.75 -5.89 -3.82
CA GLY A 281 3.96 -5.53 -2.64
C GLY A 281 4.61 -5.94 -1.33
N GLU A 282 3.81 -6.45 -0.38
CA GLU A 282 4.28 -6.74 0.98
C GLU A 282 5.35 -7.87 1.05
N SER A 283 5.55 -8.65 -0.01
CA SER A 283 6.66 -9.60 -0.10
C SER A 283 8.03 -8.91 -0.27
N ALA A 284 8.04 -7.73 -0.89
CA ALA A 284 9.24 -6.91 -1.10
C ALA A 284 9.41 -5.80 -0.06
N HIS A 285 8.31 -5.19 0.38
CA HIS A 285 8.32 -4.05 1.29
C HIS A 285 7.01 -3.93 2.06
N ALA A 286 7.09 -3.54 3.33
CA ALA A 286 5.95 -3.15 4.14
C ALA A 286 6.31 -1.90 4.94
N PHE A 287 5.37 -0.96 5.02
CA PHE A 287 5.55 0.31 5.74
C PHE A 287 4.33 0.63 6.60
N PRO A 288 4.49 1.39 7.69
CA PRO A 288 3.36 1.97 8.41
C PRO A 288 2.40 2.72 7.47
N PRO A 289 1.10 2.78 7.78
CA PRO A 289 0.09 3.41 6.92
C PRO A 289 0.15 4.95 6.97
N ILE A 290 1.33 5.51 6.71
CA ILE A 290 1.60 6.94 6.67
C ILE A 290 1.85 7.35 5.24
N GLY A 291 1.13 8.38 4.76
CA GLY A 291 1.22 8.86 3.39
C GLY A 291 0.75 7.84 2.34
N ALA A 292 -0.07 6.88 2.72
CA ALA A 292 -0.73 5.91 1.84
C ALA A 292 0.24 5.12 0.91
N GLN A 293 1.47 4.78 1.37
CA GLN A 293 2.49 4.20 0.49
C GLN A 293 2.31 2.71 0.18
N GLY A 294 1.68 1.91 1.04
CA GLY A 294 1.67 0.45 0.93
C GLY A 294 1.28 -0.08 -0.46
N LEU A 295 0.00 0.00 -0.82
CA LEU A 295 -0.48 -0.51 -2.12
C LEU A 295 0.00 0.34 -3.30
N ASN A 296 0.18 1.66 -3.12
CA ASN A 296 0.73 2.52 -4.17
C ASN A 296 2.13 2.05 -4.62
N LEU A 297 2.98 1.68 -3.68
CA LEU A 297 4.31 1.15 -3.99
C LEU A 297 4.21 -0.23 -4.66
N GLY A 298 3.28 -1.09 -4.18
CA GLY A 298 3.03 -2.40 -4.80
C GLY A 298 2.54 -2.30 -6.24
N LEU A 299 1.72 -1.30 -6.59
CA LEU A 299 1.30 -1.07 -7.98
C LEU A 299 2.45 -0.53 -8.84
N ARG A 300 3.34 0.29 -8.27
CA ARG A 300 4.59 0.69 -8.96
C ARG A 300 5.51 -0.51 -9.21
N ASP A 301 5.54 -1.49 -8.29
CA ASP A 301 6.27 -2.74 -8.53
C ASP A 301 5.71 -3.47 -9.75
N VAL A 302 4.38 -3.59 -9.85
CA VAL A 302 3.72 -4.24 -10.99
C VAL A 302 4.05 -3.51 -12.29
N ALA A 303 4.00 -2.17 -12.32
CA ALA A 303 4.33 -1.38 -13.49
C ALA A 303 5.78 -1.58 -13.96
N ASP A 304 6.75 -1.58 -13.03
CA ASP A 304 8.16 -1.81 -13.36
C ASP A 304 8.42 -3.27 -13.76
N LEU A 305 7.68 -4.23 -13.19
CA LEU A 305 7.75 -5.62 -13.61
C LEU A 305 7.25 -5.80 -15.04
N LEU A 306 6.11 -5.19 -15.39
CA LEU A 306 5.58 -5.19 -16.77
C LEU A 306 6.62 -4.64 -17.75
N THR A 307 7.19 -3.48 -17.47
CA THR A 307 8.24 -2.86 -18.29
C THR A 307 9.45 -3.78 -18.46
N SER A 308 9.87 -4.45 -17.38
CA SER A 308 11.02 -5.37 -17.42
C SER A 308 10.74 -6.64 -18.25
N VAL A 309 9.50 -7.14 -18.19
CA VAL A 309 9.05 -8.30 -18.99
C VAL A 309 8.91 -7.95 -20.46
N GLU A 310 8.35 -6.78 -20.77
CA GLU A 310 8.18 -6.30 -22.16
C GLU A 310 9.51 -6.06 -22.86
N ALA A 311 10.53 -5.62 -22.13
CA ALA A 311 11.88 -5.37 -22.65
C ALA A 311 12.70 -6.66 -22.85
N ALA A 312 12.25 -7.80 -22.33
CA ALA A 312 13.02 -9.03 -22.35
C ALA A 312 12.89 -9.82 -23.67
N ASP A 313 14.02 -10.36 -24.15
CA ASP A 313 14.01 -11.38 -25.21
C ASP A 313 13.64 -12.75 -24.61
N ARG A 314 12.35 -13.08 -24.70
CA ARG A 314 11.79 -14.32 -24.16
C ARG A 314 12.17 -15.59 -24.95
N SER A 315 12.87 -15.46 -26.07
CA SER A 315 13.44 -16.61 -26.80
C SER A 315 14.66 -17.20 -26.09
N GLN A 316 15.29 -16.45 -25.20
CA GLN A 316 16.44 -16.90 -24.41
C GLN A 316 16.00 -17.77 -23.24
N PRO A 317 16.68 -18.89 -22.94
CA PRO A 317 16.31 -19.76 -21.82
C PRO A 317 16.34 -19.05 -20.45
N ASP A 318 17.27 -18.13 -20.27
CA ASP A 318 17.54 -17.39 -19.03
C ASP A 318 16.72 -16.07 -18.88
N TRP A 319 15.71 -15.86 -19.77
CA TRP A 319 14.96 -14.60 -19.81
C TRP A 319 14.33 -14.22 -18.45
N GLY A 320 13.81 -15.20 -17.71
CA GLY A 320 13.22 -14.97 -16.39
C GLY A 320 14.24 -14.47 -15.38
N GLN A 321 15.47 -14.96 -15.42
CA GLN A 321 16.55 -14.44 -14.60
C GLN A 321 16.89 -12.99 -15.00
N LYS A 322 17.05 -12.71 -16.28
CA LYS A 322 17.35 -11.35 -16.79
C LYS A 322 16.27 -10.35 -16.40
N VAL A 323 14.98 -10.75 -16.49
CA VAL A 323 13.86 -9.94 -16.04
C VAL A 323 13.97 -9.64 -14.55
N SER A 324 14.16 -10.64 -13.70
CA SER A 324 14.24 -10.42 -12.25
C SER A 324 15.38 -9.50 -11.85
N GLU A 325 16.53 -9.57 -12.52
CA GLU A 325 17.69 -8.71 -12.29
C GLU A 325 17.45 -7.27 -12.79
N ALA A 326 16.83 -7.12 -13.98
CA ALA A 326 16.46 -5.81 -14.52
C ALA A 326 15.42 -5.12 -13.63
N TYR A 327 14.39 -5.86 -13.22
CA TYR A 327 13.37 -5.40 -12.29
C TYR A 327 13.98 -4.94 -10.96
N ALA A 328 14.89 -5.74 -10.37
CA ALA A 328 15.55 -5.36 -9.12
C ALA A 328 16.34 -4.05 -9.26
N ARG A 329 17.08 -3.86 -10.37
CA ARG A 329 17.80 -2.61 -10.64
C ARG A 329 16.87 -1.41 -10.78
N ASN A 330 15.75 -1.58 -11.48
CA ASN A 330 14.76 -0.51 -11.70
C ASN A 330 14.05 -0.12 -10.39
N ARG A 331 13.77 -1.09 -9.51
CA ARG A 331 13.06 -0.85 -8.24
C ARG A 331 13.93 -0.26 -7.15
N ALA A 332 15.23 -0.55 -7.14
CA ALA A 332 16.13 -0.16 -6.05
C ALA A 332 16.09 1.34 -5.68
N PRO A 333 16.13 2.30 -6.62
CA PRO A 333 16.06 3.72 -6.28
C PRO A 333 14.72 4.14 -5.64
N ASP A 334 13.60 3.60 -6.14
CA ASP A 334 12.26 3.94 -5.63
C ASP A 334 12.04 3.35 -4.23
N LEU A 335 12.46 2.11 -4.00
CA LEU A 335 12.39 1.46 -2.68
C LEU A 335 13.24 2.22 -1.65
N ALA A 336 14.48 2.57 -2.00
CA ALA A 336 15.37 3.33 -1.12
C ALA A 336 14.78 4.71 -0.79
N ARG A 337 14.29 5.43 -1.80
CA ARG A 337 13.65 6.75 -1.62
C ARG A 337 12.42 6.67 -0.74
N THR A 338 11.52 5.72 -1.03
CA THR A 338 10.26 5.56 -0.27
C THR A 338 10.55 5.14 1.15
N GLY A 339 11.46 4.18 1.37
CA GLY A 339 11.85 3.76 2.71
C GLY A 339 12.42 4.89 3.55
N THR A 340 13.34 5.68 2.97
CA THR A 340 13.93 6.85 3.63
C THR A 340 12.86 7.92 3.94
N MET A 341 11.94 8.17 3.01
CA MET A 341 10.88 9.16 3.18
C MET A 341 9.90 8.75 4.30
N VAL A 342 9.47 7.48 4.31
CA VAL A 342 8.54 6.98 5.34
C VAL A 342 9.21 6.98 6.71
N ASP A 343 10.48 6.54 6.80
CA ASP A 343 11.24 6.58 8.07
C ASP A 343 11.41 8.02 8.58
N ALA A 344 11.78 8.95 7.71
CA ALA A 344 11.91 10.37 8.05
C ALA A 344 10.58 10.99 8.50
N LEU A 345 9.47 10.70 7.80
CA LEU A 345 8.13 11.14 8.18
C LEU A 345 7.74 10.58 9.55
N PHE A 346 7.90 9.27 9.74
CA PHE A 346 7.53 8.61 10.99
C PHE A 346 8.35 9.16 12.17
N ARG A 347 9.67 9.26 12.03
CA ARG A 347 10.54 9.87 13.06
C ARG A 347 10.19 11.34 13.32
N SER A 348 9.83 12.10 12.29
CA SER A 348 9.40 13.50 12.44
C SER A 348 8.11 13.63 13.25
N LEU A 349 7.15 12.71 13.03
CA LEU A 349 5.89 12.67 13.77
C LEU A 349 6.10 12.28 15.24
N LEU A 350 7.01 11.35 15.51
CA LEU A 350 7.35 10.87 16.86
C LEU A 350 8.38 11.75 17.58
N ALA A 351 9.00 12.73 16.90
CA ALA A 351 10.06 13.55 17.49
C ALA A 351 9.57 14.38 18.68
N GLU A 352 10.09 14.10 19.87
CA GLU A 352 9.81 14.84 21.10
C GLU A 352 10.75 16.05 21.30
N MET A 353 11.90 16.06 20.64
CA MET A 353 12.93 17.09 20.78
C MET A 353 12.54 18.40 20.08
N LEU A 354 12.76 19.54 20.76
CA LEU A 354 12.47 20.89 20.25
C LEU A 354 13.00 21.18 18.83
N PRO A 355 14.24 20.78 18.43
CA PRO A 355 14.71 21.02 17.06
C PRO A 355 13.88 20.29 15.98
N GLY A 356 13.48 19.03 16.24
CA GLY A 356 12.63 18.28 15.31
C GLY A 356 11.24 18.89 15.17
N GLN A 357 10.70 19.41 16.25
CA GLN A 357 9.42 20.12 16.28
C GLN A 357 9.46 21.42 15.49
N ALA A 358 10.52 22.21 15.67
CA ALA A 358 10.74 23.47 14.98
C ALA A 358 10.91 23.25 13.47
N LEU A 359 11.64 22.20 13.05
CA LEU A 359 11.79 21.82 11.65
C LEU A 359 10.45 21.41 11.02
N ARG A 360 9.61 20.64 11.74
CA ARG A 360 8.28 20.24 11.24
C ARG A 360 7.36 21.45 11.13
N ALA A 361 7.26 22.27 12.18
CA ALA A 361 6.44 23.48 12.17
C ALA A 361 6.92 24.45 11.11
N GLY A 362 8.23 24.70 10.99
CA GLY A 362 8.85 25.53 9.98
C GLY A 362 8.63 25.00 8.55
N GLY A 363 8.69 23.67 8.37
CA GLY A 363 8.38 23.03 7.09
C GLY A 363 6.92 23.26 6.67
N LEU A 364 5.95 23.09 7.56
CA LEU A 364 4.53 23.34 7.28
C LEU A 364 4.26 24.84 7.06
N TRP A 365 4.92 25.74 7.81
CA TRP A 365 4.88 27.18 7.56
C TRP A 365 5.42 27.52 6.17
N ALA A 366 6.57 26.94 5.77
CA ALA A 366 7.16 27.14 4.46
C ALA A 366 6.23 26.65 3.35
N LEU A 367 5.63 25.47 3.51
CA LEU A 367 4.63 24.95 2.56
C LEU A 367 3.38 25.82 2.49
N LYS A 368 2.96 26.43 3.61
CA LYS A 368 1.82 27.36 3.63
C LYS A 368 2.12 28.68 2.90
N LEU A 369 3.34 29.21 3.06
CA LEU A 369 3.72 30.55 2.57
C LEU A 369 4.34 30.53 1.17
N LEU A 370 4.93 29.41 0.71
CA LEU A 370 5.71 29.32 -0.52
C LEU A 370 5.06 28.34 -1.53
N PRO A 371 4.22 28.84 -2.46
CA PRO A 371 3.53 28.00 -3.45
C PRO A 371 4.45 27.10 -4.29
N PRO A 372 5.68 27.49 -4.68
CA PRO A 372 6.56 26.59 -5.42
C PRO A 372 6.97 25.34 -4.63
N LEU A 373 7.33 25.50 -3.34
CA LEU A 373 7.66 24.39 -2.46
C LEU A 373 6.47 23.46 -2.24
N ARG A 374 5.28 24.03 -2.14
CA ARG A 374 4.02 23.32 -2.02
C ARG A 374 3.76 22.41 -3.22
N ARG A 375 3.93 22.91 -4.46
CA ARG A 375 3.81 22.12 -5.69
C ARG A 375 4.83 20.99 -5.76
N GLN A 376 6.07 21.23 -5.35
CA GLN A 376 7.12 20.23 -5.31
C GLN A 376 6.82 19.13 -4.29
N ALA A 377 6.32 19.50 -3.10
CA ALA A 377 5.87 18.56 -2.08
C ALA A 377 4.72 17.67 -2.57
N PHE A 378 3.78 18.23 -3.35
CA PHE A 378 2.73 17.44 -4.00
C PHE A 378 3.29 16.40 -4.96
N GLY A 379 4.24 16.76 -5.81
CA GLY A 379 4.88 15.82 -6.75
C GLY A 379 5.52 14.64 -6.02
N LEU A 380 6.24 14.93 -4.94
CA LEU A 380 6.89 13.90 -4.11
C LEU A 380 5.86 13.02 -3.37
N GLY A 381 4.83 13.63 -2.77
CA GLY A 381 3.78 12.92 -2.04
C GLY A 381 2.92 12.02 -2.92
N MET A 382 2.65 12.43 -4.16
CA MET A 382 1.90 11.64 -5.14
C MET A 382 2.75 10.54 -5.80
N GLY A 383 4.06 10.45 -5.53
CA GLY A 383 4.92 9.45 -6.14
C GLY A 383 5.17 9.65 -7.64
N ARG A 384 4.99 10.87 -8.17
CA ARG A 384 5.40 11.21 -9.54
C ARG A 384 6.91 11.11 -9.65
N ARG A 385 7.38 10.37 -10.66
CA ARG A 385 8.80 10.17 -10.98
C ARG A 385 9.32 11.31 -11.85
#